data_0e1be1b4b577c4d3cc22eb030758e426
#
_entry.id   0e1be1b4b577c4d3cc22eb030758e426
#
_cell.length_a   1.000
_cell.length_b   1.000
_cell.length_c   1.000
_cell.angle_alpha   90.00
_cell.angle_beta   90.00
_cell.angle_gamma   90.00
#
_symmetry.space_group_name_H-M   'P 1'
#
loop_
_entity.id
_entity.type
_entity.pdbx_description
1 polymer ?
#
loop_
_entity_poly.entity_id
_entity_poly.type
_entity_poly.pdbx_seq_one_letter_code
_entity_poly.pdbx_strand_id
1 'polypeptide(L)'
;MTGTVDLFWLPVGAGDVSPLVRRGSRAYESVVARLQRRPVCDLFHSALVVRTPGTWFVIEMAPVWADRHPCRGVVAEGPVGLPWLGRSRIFRYEVRRWRDGLLQDAEEAVQSPVRLADDEEVARRLLGLVPAVPTYTWGRDEAGTGDMLVAPAVIAATNM
;
A
#
# COMPACT_ATOMS: atom_id res chain seq x y z
N MET A 1 -24.54 -4.20 -11.33
CA MET A 1 -23.49 -4.72 -10.41
C MET A 1 -23.21 -3.59 -9.45
N THR A 2 -23.30 -3.85 -8.16
CA THR A 2 -22.98 -2.89 -7.09
C THR A 2 -21.48 -2.65 -7.05
N GLY A 3 -21.05 -1.44 -6.69
CA GLY A 3 -19.64 -1.14 -6.47
C GLY A 3 -19.14 -1.85 -5.21
N THR A 4 -17.89 -2.29 -5.19
CA THR A 4 -17.31 -2.98 -4.03
C THR A 4 -15.90 -2.50 -3.73
N VAL A 5 -15.51 -2.60 -2.45
CA VAL A 5 -14.14 -2.33 -1.99
C VAL A 5 -13.66 -3.53 -1.18
N ASP A 6 -12.64 -4.20 -1.67
CA ASP A 6 -12.02 -5.36 -1.05
C ASP A 6 -10.60 -5.04 -0.61
N LEU A 7 -10.26 -5.33 0.65
CA LEU A 7 -8.93 -5.17 1.23
C LEU A 7 -8.18 -6.50 1.22
N PHE A 8 -6.97 -6.46 0.71
CA PHE A 8 -6.01 -7.57 0.72
C PHE A 8 -4.86 -7.25 1.68
N TRP A 9 -4.47 -8.24 2.48
CA TRP A 9 -3.26 -8.22 3.29
C TRP A 9 -2.21 -9.11 2.65
N LEU A 10 -1.09 -8.52 2.25
CA LEU A 10 -0.03 -9.16 1.48
C LEU A 10 1.27 -9.14 2.28
N PRO A 11 2.03 -10.25 2.34
CA PRO A 11 3.33 -10.25 2.97
C PRO A 11 4.29 -9.29 2.24
N VAL A 12 5.06 -8.50 2.97
CA VAL A 12 6.05 -7.63 2.33
C VAL A 12 7.11 -8.45 1.61
N GLY A 13 7.22 -8.21 0.30
CA GLY A 13 8.10 -8.97 -0.58
C GLY A 13 7.47 -10.26 -1.10
N ALA A 14 6.14 -10.38 -1.09
CA ALA A 14 5.36 -11.32 -1.89
C ALA A 14 5.56 -11.03 -3.39
N GLY A 15 5.24 -12.01 -4.22
CA GLY A 15 5.44 -11.92 -5.66
C GLY A 15 6.92 -11.92 -6.07
N ASP A 16 7.18 -11.61 -7.32
CA ASP A 16 8.54 -11.51 -7.90
C ASP A 16 9.31 -10.26 -7.45
N VAL A 17 8.89 -9.61 -6.37
CA VAL A 17 9.57 -8.45 -5.84
C VAL A 17 10.92 -8.88 -5.27
N SER A 18 11.97 -8.18 -5.71
CA SER A 18 13.36 -8.46 -5.41
C SER A 18 13.62 -8.92 -3.96
N PRO A 19 14.44 -9.96 -3.76
CA PRO A 19 14.90 -10.41 -2.43
C PRO A 19 15.44 -9.27 -1.54
N LEU A 20 15.84 -8.16 -2.15
CA LEU A 20 16.31 -6.95 -1.46
C LEU A 20 15.20 -6.29 -0.61
N VAL A 21 13.95 -6.25 -1.10
CA VAL A 21 12.83 -5.69 -0.33
C VAL A 21 12.57 -6.53 0.90
N ARG A 22 12.47 -7.85 0.74
CA ARG A 22 12.25 -8.77 1.86
C ARG A 22 13.37 -8.70 2.89
N ARG A 23 14.63 -8.66 2.44
CA ARG A 23 15.79 -8.53 3.34
C ARG A 23 15.85 -7.17 4.03
N GLY A 24 15.61 -6.10 3.27
CA GLY A 24 15.60 -4.73 3.80
C GLY A 24 14.51 -4.53 4.84
N SER A 25 13.29 -4.99 4.56
CA SER A 25 12.15 -4.89 5.48
C SER A 25 12.39 -5.70 6.76
N ARG A 26 12.94 -6.93 6.66
CA ARG A 26 13.30 -7.74 7.83
C ARG A 26 14.41 -7.11 8.66
N ALA A 27 15.43 -6.56 8.03
CA ALA A 27 16.52 -5.87 8.72
C ALA A 27 15.99 -4.62 9.45
N TYR A 28 15.15 -3.82 8.77
CA TYR A 28 14.49 -2.66 9.38
C TYR A 28 13.66 -3.06 10.59
N GLU A 29 12.77 -4.05 10.43
CA GLU A 29 11.92 -4.54 11.53
C GLU A 29 12.76 -5.06 12.71
N SER A 30 13.84 -5.80 12.44
CA SER A 30 14.73 -6.29 13.49
C SER A 30 15.37 -5.17 14.28
N VAL A 31 15.76 -4.08 13.63
CA VAL A 31 16.34 -2.90 14.30
C VAL A 31 15.28 -2.18 15.13
N VAL A 32 14.09 -1.95 14.55
CA VAL A 32 12.98 -1.26 15.22
C VAL A 32 12.49 -2.08 16.43
N ALA A 33 12.27 -3.38 16.27
CA ALA A 33 11.87 -4.28 17.35
C ALA A 33 12.87 -4.25 18.51
N ARG A 34 14.18 -4.25 18.19
CA ARG A 34 15.23 -4.15 19.20
C ARG A 34 15.23 -2.81 19.94
N LEU A 35 15.06 -1.70 19.22
CA LEU A 35 14.96 -0.35 19.80
C LEU A 35 13.72 -0.22 20.69
N GLN A 36 12.61 -0.79 20.27
CA GLN A 36 11.34 -0.76 20.99
C GLN A 36 11.22 -1.87 22.06
N ARG A 37 12.21 -2.75 22.18
CA ARG A 37 12.22 -3.88 23.13
C ARG A 37 10.99 -4.79 22.99
N ARG A 38 10.54 -5.04 21.75
CA ARG A 38 9.44 -5.93 21.42
C ARG A 38 9.89 -7.10 20.53
N PRO A 39 9.11 -8.17 20.42
CA PRO A 39 9.35 -9.22 19.43
C PRO A 39 9.35 -8.68 18.00
N VAL A 40 10.08 -9.35 17.12
CA VAL A 40 10.02 -9.11 15.65
C VAL A 40 8.65 -9.56 15.15
N CYS A 41 8.01 -8.73 14.34
CA CYS A 41 6.72 -9.03 13.73
C CYS A 41 6.88 -9.27 12.22
N ASP A 42 5.97 -10.05 11.65
CA ASP A 42 5.84 -10.14 10.21
C ASP A 42 5.28 -8.81 9.66
N LEU A 43 5.85 -8.37 8.55
CA LEU A 43 5.42 -7.14 7.90
C LEU A 43 4.48 -7.45 6.74
N PHE A 44 3.39 -6.73 6.71
CA PHE A 44 2.39 -6.81 5.65
C PHE A 44 2.18 -5.44 5.00
N HIS A 45 1.79 -5.43 3.76
CA HIS A 45 1.24 -4.25 3.11
C HIS A 45 -0.21 -4.54 2.70
N SER A 46 -0.98 -3.50 2.53
CA SER A 46 -2.36 -3.59 2.10
C SER A 46 -2.51 -3.15 0.65
N ALA A 47 -3.40 -3.84 -0.06
CA ALA A 47 -3.88 -3.40 -1.36
C ALA A 47 -5.41 -3.38 -1.36
N LEU A 48 -6.01 -2.49 -2.13
CA LEU A 48 -7.45 -2.44 -2.34
C LEU A 48 -7.79 -2.81 -3.77
N VAL A 49 -8.81 -3.63 -3.93
CA VAL A 49 -9.48 -3.84 -5.21
C VAL A 49 -10.84 -3.15 -5.15
N VAL A 50 -10.98 -2.08 -5.91
CA VAL A 50 -12.20 -1.28 -5.98
C VAL A 50 -12.90 -1.59 -7.29
N ARG A 51 -14.11 -2.14 -7.22
CA ARG A 51 -14.93 -2.43 -8.39
C ARG A 51 -16.04 -1.40 -8.53
N THR A 52 -16.26 -0.95 -9.75
CA THR A 52 -17.37 -0.09 -10.14
C THR A 52 -18.06 -0.70 -11.38
N PRO A 53 -19.26 -0.29 -11.76
CA PRO A 53 -19.88 -0.77 -12.98
C PRO A 53 -18.96 -0.58 -14.20
N GLY A 54 -18.59 -1.68 -14.85
CA GLY A 54 -17.80 -1.71 -16.07
C GLY A 54 -16.28 -1.60 -15.94
N THR A 55 -15.73 -1.41 -14.73
CA THR A 55 -14.27 -1.36 -14.52
C THR A 55 -13.89 -1.65 -13.06
N TRP A 56 -12.60 -1.95 -12.84
CA TRP A 56 -12.04 -2.05 -11.50
C TRP A 56 -10.72 -1.29 -11.41
N PHE A 57 -10.28 -1.05 -10.18
CA PHE A 57 -9.00 -0.40 -9.89
C PHE A 57 -8.28 -1.18 -8.80
N VAL A 58 -6.98 -1.32 -8.95
CA VAL A 58 -6.08 -1.76 -7.88
C VAL A 58 -5.44 -0.52 -7.29
N ILE A 59 -5.55 -0.37 -5.97
CA ILE A 59 -4.87 0.69 -5.22
C ILE A 59 -3.84 0.01 -4.32
N GLU A 60 -2.59 0.31 -4.54
CA GLU A 60 -1.48 -0.28 -3.80
C GLU A 60 -0.34 0.70 -3.62
N MET A 61 0.51 0.43 -2.63
CA MET A 61 1.79 1.10 -2.50
C MET A 61 2.90 0.13 -2.90
N ALA A 62 3.73 0.53 -3.86
CA ALA A 62 4.80 -0.29 -4.41
C ALA A 62 6.11 0.49 -4.56
N PRO A 63 7.26 -0.19 -4.55
CA PRO A 63 8.52 0.44 -4.88
C PRO A 63 8.52 0.99 -6.32
N VAL A 64 9.03 2.20 -6.51
CA VAL A 64 9.10 2.87 -7.84
C VAL A 64 9.84 2.03 -8.91
N TRP A 65 10.74 1.16 -8.48
CA TRP A 65 11.57 0.33 -9.36
C TRP A 65 10.99 -1.08 -9.61
N ALA A 66 9.97 -1.50 -8.85
CA ALA A 66 9.41 -2.85 -8.95
C ALA A 66 8.68 -3.09 -10.27
N ASP A 67 8.07 -2.05 -10.82
CA ASP A 67 7.32 -2.14 -12.07
C ASP A 67 7.56 -0.92 -12.95
N ARG A 68 7.70 -1.15 -14.26
CA ARG A 68 7.94 -0.10 -15.25
C ARG A 68 6.73 0.13 -16.18
N HIS A 69 5.59 -0.48 -15.88
CA HIS A 69 4.40 -0.32 -16.72
C HIS A 69 3.97 1.15 -16.77
N PRO A 70 3.85 1.76 -17.96
CA PRO A 70 3.60 3.21 -18.09
C PRO A 70 2.22 3.62 -17.58
N CYS A 71 1.24 2.71 -17.60
CA CYS A 71 -0.17 3.00 -17.28
C CYS A 71 -0.58 2.55 -15.87
N ARG A 72 0.37 2.40 -14.93
CA ARG A 72 0.09 1.93 -13.56
C ARG A 72 -0.63 2.94 -12.66
N GLY A 73 -0.95 4.13 -13.19
CA GLY A 73 -1.79 5.11 -12.49
C GLY A 73 -1.15 5.65 -11.21
N VAL A 74 0.13 6.03 -11.24
CA VAL A 74 0.80 6.65 -10.10
C VAL A 74 0.11 7.96 -9.72
N VAL A 75 -0.31 8.08 -8.48
CA VAL A 75 -1.01 9.26 -7.93
C VAL A 75 -0.18 10.00 -6.89
N ALA A 76 0.73 9.32 -6.22
CA ALA A 76 1.68 9.92 -5.28
C ALA A 76 2.99 9.14 -5.28
N GLU A 77 4.08 9.81 -4.95
CA GLU A 77 5.41 9.20 -4.82
C GLU A 77 6.15 9.87 -3.67
N GLY A 78 6.88 9.09 -2.87
CA GLY A 78 7.57 9.62 -1.72
C GLY A 78 8.73 8.76 -1.21
N PRO A 79 9.55 9.31 -0.31
CA PRO A 79 10.68 8.61 0.28
C PRO A 79 10.24 7.55 1.28
N VAL A 80 11.09 6.56 1.47
CA VAL A 80 11.02 5.57 2.54
C VAL A 80 12.06 5.90 3.59
N GLY A 81 11.65 5.93 4.86
CA GLY A 81 12.53 6.22 5.99
C GLY A 81 12.81 7.72 6.14
N LEU A 82 13.97 8.19 5.77
CA LEU A 82 14.34 9.60 5.93
C LEU A 82 14.09 10.39 4.65
N PRO A 83 13.61 11.66 4.74
CA PRO A 83 13.26 12.46 3.56
C PRO A 83 14.37 12.59 2.51
N TRP A 84 15.62 12.66 2.94
CA TRP A 84 16.77 12.79 2.04
C TRP A 84 17.07 11.50 1.24
N LEU A 85 16.62 10.33 1.72
CA LEU A 85 16.75 9.06 1.00
C LEU A 85 15.93 9.05 -0.30
N GLY A 86 14.90 9.89 -0.42
CA GLY A 86 14.11 10.05 -1.64
C GLY A 86 14.89 10.50 -2.88
N ARG A 87 16.15 10.91 -2.73
CA ARG A 87 17.06 11.17 -3.85
C ARG A 87 17.46 9.89 -4.60
N SER A 88 17.37 8.74 -3.93
CA SER A 88 17.65 7.43 -4.54
C SER A 88 16.36 6.70 -4.87
N ARG A 89 16.21 6.21 -6.10
CA ARG A 89 15.04 5.44 -6.54
C ARG A 89 14.79 4.19 -5.70
N ILE A 90 15.82 3.62 -5.08
CA ILE A 90 15.71 2.42 -4.23
C ILE A 90 14.89 2.71 -2.97
N PHE A 91 14.91 3.96 -2.50
CA PHE A 91 14.17 4.40 -1.31
C PHE A 91 12.92 5.21 -1.65
N ARG A 92 12.35 5.02 -2.83
CA ARG A 92 11.11 5.68 -3.25
C ARG A 92 10.01 4.67 -3.44
N TYR A 93 8.84 5.02 -2.92
CA TYR A 93 7.61 4.29 -3.09
C TYR A 93 6.59 5.17 -3.78
N GLU A 94 5.68 4.54 -4.49
CA GLU A 94 4.57 5.19 -5.18
C GLU A 94 3.25 4.58 -4.75
N VAL A 95 2.22 5.42 -4.64
CA VAL A 95 0.83 4.99 -4.53
C VAL A 95 0.26 4.93 -5.94
N ARG A 96 -0.32 3.80 -6.27
CA ARG A 96 -0.91 3.52 -7.58
C ARG A 96 -2.42 3.46 -7.46
N ARG A 97 -3.12 4.01 -8.43
CA ARG A 97 -4.54 3.77 -8.71
C ARG A 97 -4.63 3.19 -10.12
N TRP A 98 -4.38 1.92 -10.23
CA TRP A 98 -4.22 1.24 -11.51
C TRP A 98 -5.57 0.75 -12.01
N ARG A 99 -6.07 1.38 -13.07
CA ARG A 99 -7.30 0.96 -13.73
C ARG A 99 -7.07 -0.36 -14.46
N ASP A 100 -8.02 -1.29 -14.29
CA ASP A 100 -7.96 -2.65 -14.83
C ASP A 100 -6.64 -3.36 -14.48
N GLY A 101 -6.02 -2.94 -13.35
CA GLY A 101 -4.76 -3.45 -12.87
C GLY A 101 -4.87 -4.87 -12.34
N LEU A 102 -3.73 -5.56 -12.31
CA LEU A 102 -3.59 -6.89 -11.72
C LEU A 102 -2.85 -6.79 -10.39
N LEU A 103 -3.47 -7.32 -9.34
CA LEU A 103 -2.78 -7.53 -8.06
C LEU A 103 -1.99 -8.85 -8.19
N GLN A 104 -0.69 -8.74 -8.47
CA GLN A 104 0.16 -9.89 -8.85
C GLN A 104 0.28 -10.91 -7.73
N ASP A 105 0.31 -10.47 -6.50
CA ASP A 105 0.50 -11.27 -5.28
C ASP A 105 -0.82 -11.57 -4.55
N ALA A 106 -1.96 -11.43 -5.23
CA ALA A 106 -3.26 -11.74 -4.63
C ALA A 106 -3.36 -13.17 -4.07
N GLU A 107 -2.66 -14.13 -4.69
CA GLU A 107 -2.62 -15.53 -4.27
C GLU A 107 -1.78 -15.75 -3.00
N GLU A 108 -0.87 -14.81 -2.68
CA GLU A 108 -0.04 -14.84 -1.48
C GLU A 108 -0.69 -14.11 -0.29
N ALA A 109 -1.93 -13.63 -0.46
CA ALA A 109 -2.65 -12.96 0.62
C ALA A 109 -2.78 -13.89 1.84
N VAL A 110 -2.50 -13.34 3.03
CA VAL A 110 -2.50 -14.11 4.29
C VAL A 110 -3.88 -14.61 4.70
N GLN A 111 -4.91 -14.04 4.11
CA GLN A 111 -6.31 -14.43 4.33
C GLN A 111 -7.16 -14.02 3.13
N SER A 112 -8.40 -14.52 3.09
CA SER A 112 -9.38 -14.07 2.11
C SER A 112 -9.57 -12.56 2.18
N PRO A 113 -9.81 -11.89 1.05
CA PRO A 113 -10.06 -10.45 1.04
C PRO A 113 -11.18 -10.05 1.97
N VAL A 114 -10.99 -8.96 2.70
CA VAL A 114 -12.01 -8.40 3.59
C VAL A 114 -12.84 -7.40 2.80
N ARG A 115 -14.16 -7.64 2.70
CA ARG A 115 -15.09 -6.69 2.12
C ARG A 115 -15.26 -5.49 3.05
N LEU A 116 -14.78 -4.31 2.60
CA LEU A 116 -14.90 -3.06 3.36
C LEU A 116 -16.20 -2.33 3.04
N ALA A 117 -16.64 -2.38 1.78
CA ALA A 117 -17.89 -1.77 1.34
C ALA A 117 -18.51 -2.54 0.18
N ASP A 118 -19.84 -2.53 0.14
CA ASP A 118 -20.66 -3.05 -0.95
C ASP A 118 -21.61 -1.94 -1.43
N ASP A 119 -21.01 -0.80 -1.78
CA ASP A 119 -21.70 0.43 -2.14
C ASP A 119 -20.89 1.17 -3.23
N GLU A 120 -21.58 1.55 -4.28
CA GLU A 120 -20.97 2.21 -5.44
C GLU A 120 -20.53 3.65 -5.13
N GLU A 121 -21.26 4.35 -4.28
CA GLU A 121 -20.90 5.72 -3.89
C GLU A 121 -19.62 5.74 -3.04
N VAL A 122 -19.50 4.80 -2.09
CA VAL A 122 -18.29 4.59 -1.30
C VAL A 122 -17.11 4.26 -2.22
N ALA A 123 -17.29 3.35 -3.17
CA ALA A 123 -16.25 3.01 -4.13
C ALA A 123 -15.79 4.22 -4.97
N ARG A 124 -16.72 5.01 -5.50
CA ARG A 124 -16.41 6.24 -6.24
C ARG A 124 -15.73 7.30 -5.38
N ARG A 125 -16.23 7.51 -4.17
CA ARG A 125 -15.64 8.47 -3.23
C ARG A 125 -14.20 8.11 -2.91
N LEU A 126 -13.92 6.83 -2.63
CA LEU A 126 -12.57 6.34 -2.40
C LEU A 126 -11.66 6.64 -3.61
N LEU A 127 -12.10 6.29 -4.83
CA LEU A 127 -11.33 6.55 -6.04
C LEU A 127 -11.06 8.05 -6.25
N GLY A 128 -11.94 8.93 -5.81
CA GLY A 128 -11.77 10.38 -5.86
C GLY A 128 -10.77 10.89 -4.82
N LEU A 129 -10.67 10.24 -3.67
CA LEU A 129 -9.77 10.63 -2.58
C LEU A 129 -8.32 10.21 -2.81
N VAL A 130 -8.10 9.07 -3.45
CA VAL A 130 -6.74 8.51 -3.65
C VAL A 130 -5.75 9.49 -4.30
N PRO A 131 -6.11 10.30 -5.32
CA PRO A 131 -5.19 11.29 -5.88
C PRO A 131 -4.83 12.45 -4.95
N ALA A 132 -5.61 12.65 -3.90
CA ALA A 132 -5.39 13.71 -2.90
C ALA A 132 -4.52 13.23 -1.71
N VAL A 133 -4.09 11.97 -1.72
CA VAL A 133 -3.21 11.41 -0.69
C VAL A 133 -1.90 12.18 -0.68
N PRO A 134 -1.50 12.78 0.45
CA PRO A 134 -0.23 13.46 0.53
C PRO A 134 0.94 12.47 0.42
N THR A 135 2.08 13.01 0.04
CA THR A 135 3.33 12.24 -0.02
C THR A 135 3.78 11.92 1.41
N TYR A 136 3.88 10.64 1.72
CA TYR A 136 4.28 10.17 3.06
C TYR A 136 5.73 9.74 3.10
N THR A 137 6.32 9.88 4.30
CA THR A 137 7.56 9.20 4.64
C THR A 137 7.20 7.90 5.35
N TRP A 138 7.54 6.76 4.75
CA TRP A 138 7.28 5.45 5.33
C TRP A 138 7.89 5.31 6.73
N GLY A 139 7.19 4.65 7.64
CA GLY A 139 7.65 4.44 9.02
C GLY A 139 7.38 5.63 9.95
N ARG A 140 6.51 6.56 9.57
CA ARG A 140 6.02 7.63 10.44
C ARG A 140 4.53 7.50 10.70
N ASP A 141 4.11 7.92 11.90
CA ASP A 141 2.71 8.10 12.25
C ASP A 141 2.24 9.48 11.76
N GLU A 142 1.93 9.55 10.46
CA GLU A 142 1.46 10.80 9.84
C GLU A 142 -0.01 11.08 10.18
N ALA A 143 -0.76 10.06 10.57
CA ALA A 143 -2.18 10.19 10.92
C ALA A 143 -2.41 10.43 12.41
N GLY A 144 -1.38 10.32 13.26
CA GLY A 144 -1.49 10.51 14.71
C GLY A 144 -2.32 9.42 15.41
N THR A 145 -2.40 8.23 14.82
CA THR A 145 -3.18 7.10 15.36
C THR A 145 -2.42 6.25 16.37
N GLY A 146 -1.12 6.50 16.53
CA GLY A 146 -0.23 5.68 17.34
C GLY A 146 0.32 4.47 16.59
N ASP A 147 -0.17 4.20 15.38
CA ASP A 147 0.31 3.13 14.52
C ASP A 147 1.37 3.68 13.56
N MET A 148 2.48 2.96 13.42
CA MET A 148 3.46 3.25 12.36
C MET A 148 2.87 2.79 11.03
N LEU A 149 2.21 3.69 10.35
CA LEU A 149 1.51 3.39 9.10
C LEU A 149 2.49 3.15 7.97
N VAL A 150 2.36 2.00 7.37
CA VAL A 150 3.10 1.61 6.17
C VAL A 150 2.34 2.03 4.90
N ALA A 151 1.04 2.28 5.00
CA ALA A 151 0.20 2.83 3.92
C ALA A 151 -1.06 3.50 4.51
N PRO A 152 -0.96 4.74 4.93
CA PRO A 152 -1.93 5.32 5.86
C PRO A 152 -3.22 5.86 5.27
N ALA A 153 -3.18 6.37 4.07
CA ALA A 153 -4.26 7.23 3.63
C ALA A 153 -5.52 6.50 3.16
N VAL A 154 -5.39 5.27 2.73
CA VAL A 154 -6.54 4.52 2.19
C VAL A 154 -7.42 3.99 3.31
N ILE A 155 -6.83 3.63 4.45
CA ILE A 155 -7.59 3.10 5.60
C ILE A 155 -8.34 4.22 6.33
N ALA A 156 -7.77 5.40 6.45
CA ALA A 156 -8.44 6.54 7.08
C ALA A 156 -9.70 7.00 6.31
N ALA A 157 -9.71 6.83 5.00
CA ALA A 157 -10.87 7.20 4.17
C ALA A 157 -12.08 6.25 4.31
N THR A 158 -11.89 5.05 4.87
CA THR A 158 -12.96 4.06 5.05
C THR A 158 -13.64 4.16 6.41
N ASN A 159 -13.07 4.90 7.36
CA ASN A 159 -13.65 5.12 8.70
C ASN A 159 -14.46 6.43 8.81
N MET A 160 -14.69 7.14 7.72
CA MET A 160 -15.59 8.28 7.61
C MET A 160 -16.82 7.88 6.78
#